data_f810cb207126c7b7e52261f32005754e
#
_entry.id   f810cb207126c7b7e52261f32005754e
#
_cell.length_a   1.000
_cell.length_b   1.000
_cell.length_c   1.000
_cell.angle_alpha   90.00
_cell.angle_beta   90.00
_cell.angle_gamma   90.00
#
_symmetry.space_group_name_H-M   'P 1'
#
loop_
_entity.id
_entity.type
_entity.pdbx_description
1 polymer ?
#
loop_
_entity_poly.entity_id
_entity_poly.type
_entity_poly.pdbx_seq_one_letter_code
_entity_poly.pdbx_strand_id
1 'polypeptide(L)'
;MKRLWPQSLKGQLLAAVALALLLAQGFSAILLYRAQSERREAAVVHAAAFRLLAANRREAGKPRNPIRLSPPRDLDGPRSLRIEQSDVSPLIRGDRRDHDAEAELRRILAEQDFAPGEIVVTHRPVSQDIIAQRRLARDVRSHNNRQPHFDRLLVAGVQRDDGEWIVARVLIPPSKLPLVMSLIGQTLLIYLVIVGAMALILRRITRPLAALTERLERFADTRDPDGQMEPEGPEDVRRLIVAHNAMEARIAALLDEKDVMLGAIGHDLKTPLAALRVRIESVDDDTERARMAATIEDIVRTLDDILSLARVGRPQAPREPTELSALVASVVEEYEDMEEPVTLGETNRLVLPLRSTWLRRGLRNLISNSLRYGSTAHVSLLRQDGNAVIRVDDDGPGIDDADIARMQEPFVRGEPSRNSETGGAGLGLALARAVAEQHGGALHLSNRTNAAGKIEGLRAEIWLPLG
;
A
#
# COMPACT_ATOMS: atom_id res chain seq x y z
N MET A 1 4.99 -18.15 -8.51
CA MET A 1 5.88 -16.99 -8.35
C MET A 1 5.19 -15.67 -7.92
N LYS A 2 3.84 -15.55 -7.93
CA LYS A 2 3.12 -14.31 -7.55
C LYS A 2 3.07 -13.99 -6.03
N ARG A 3 3.48 -14.90 -5.14
CA ARG A 3 3.37 -14.74 -3.67
C ARG A 3 4.58 -14.10 -2.97
N LEU A 4 5.70 -13.86 -3.67
CA LEU A 4 6.93 -13.31 -3.07
C LEU A 4 7.08 -11.78 -3.22
N TRP A 5 6.24 -11.14 -4.03
CA TRP A 5 6.32 -9.69 -4.24
C TRP A 5 5.28 -8.98 -3.38
N PRO A 6 5.66 -8.01 -2.55
CA PRO A 6 4.71 -7.29 -1.69
C PRO A 6 3.69 -6.53 -2.54
N GLN A 7 2.41 -6.60 -2.16
CA GLN A 7 1.33 -5.94 -2.90
C GLN A 7 1.28 -4.43 -2.63
N SER A 8 1.79 -3.95 -1.50
CA SER A 8 1.81 -2.54 -1.18
C SER A 8 2.95 -1.81 -1.90
N LEU A 9 2.68 -0.60 -2.38
CA LEU A 9 3.67 0.28 -3.00
C LEU A 9 4.91 0.46 -2.11
N LYS A 10 4.69 0.59 -0.79
CA LYS A 10 5.72 0.64 0.24
C LYS A 10 6.61 -0.60 0.23
N GLY A 11 6.00 -1.77 0.19
CA GLY A 11 6.73 -3.04 0.15
C GLY A 11 7.53 -3.21 -1.14
N GLN A 12 6.96 -2.83 -2.29
CA GLN A 12 7.62 -2.91 -3.59
C GLN A 12 8.83 -1.97 -3.67
N LEU A 13 8.70 -0.72 -3.24
CA LEU A 13 9.80 0.24 -3.20
C LEU A 13 10.93 -0.22 -2.27
N LEU A 14 10.60 -0.68 -1.07
CA LEU A 14 11.56 -1.21 -0.12
C LEU A 14 12.28 -2.44 -0.66
N ALA A 15 11.55 -3.38 -1.27
CA ALA A 15 12.13 -4.58 -1.88
C ALA A 15 13.04 -4.23 -3.06
N ALA A 16 12.64 -3.30 -3.93
CA ALA A 16 13.44 -2.86 -5.08
C ALA A 16 14.74 -2.18 -4.64
N VAL A 17 14.67 -1.24 -3.69
CA VAL A 17 15.85 -0.55 -3.15
C VAL A 17 16.77 -1.53 -2.41
N ALA A 18 16.21 -2.43 -1.59
CA ALA A 18 16.97 -3.44 -0.89
C ALA A 18 17.70 -4.39 -1.85
N LEU A 19 17.03 -4.84 -2.91
CA LEU A 19 17.64 -5.69 -3.94
C LEU A 19 18.75 -4.96 -4.71
N ALA A 20 18.50 -3.72 -5.14
CA ALA A 20 19.50 -2.92 -5.85
C ALA A 20 20.75 -2.67 -5.00
N LEU A 21 20.57 -2.35 -3.71
CA LEU A 21 21.67 -2.18 -2.76
C LEU A 21 22.45 -3.49 -2.54
N LEU A 22 21.74 -4.62 -2.39
CA LEU A 22 22.38 -5.92 -2.21
C LEU A 22 23.24 -6.30 -3.43
N LEU A 23 22.74 -6.07 -4.64
CA LEU A 23 23.50 -6.31 -5.86
C LEU A 23 24.72 -5.37 -5.97
N ALA A 24 24.55 -4.08 -5.71
CA ALA A 24 25.63 -3.10 -5.77
C ALA A 24 26.74 -3.40 -4.73
N GLN A 25 26.35 -3.70 -3.48
CA GLN A 25 27.28 -4.05 -2.42
C GLN A 25 27.95 -5.40 -2.66
N GLY A 26 27.22 -6.39 -3.15
CA GLY A 26 27.78 -7.70 -3.52
C GLY A 26 28.83 -7.56 -4.63
N PHE A 27 28.55 -6.79 -5.67
CA PHE A 27 29.50 -6.51 -6.75
C PHE A 27 30.74 -5.77 -6.24
N SER A 28 30.57 -4.75 -5.42
CA SER A 28 31.68 -4.01 -4.79
C SER A 28 32.56 -4.92 -3.94
N ALA A 29 31.97 -5.80 -3.11
CA ALA A 29 32.71 -6.74 -2.29
C ALA A 29 33.54 -7.73 -3.13
N ILE A 30 32.98 -8.23 -4.25
CA ILE A 30 33.69 -9.12 -5.19
C ILE A 30 34.88 -8.39 -5.82
N LEU A 31 34.70 -7.15 -6.28
CA LEU A 31 35.78 -6.34 -6.88
C LEU A 31 36.90 -6.09 -5.86
N LEU A 32 36.54 -5.72 -4.63
CA LEU A 32 37.51 -5.47 -3.58
C LEU A 32 38.29 -6.73 -3.22
N TYR A 33 37.60 -7.86 -3.16
CA TYR A 33 38.24 -9.17 -2.90
C TYR A 33 39.23 -9.53 -4.02
N ARG A 34 38.85 -9.38 -5.30
CA ARG A 34 39.74 -9.62 -6.45
C ARG A 34 40.94 -8.71 -6.42
N ALA A 35 40.77 -7.41 -6.26
CA ALA A 35 41.85 -6.44 -6.21
C ALA A 35 42.83 -6.72 -5.06
N GLN A 36 42.33 -7.18 -3.91
CA GLN A 36 43.21 -7.58 -2.79
C GLN A 36 43.96 -8.89 -3.04
N SER A 37 43.34 -9.85 -3.75
CA SER A 37 43.98 -11.09 -4.13
C SER A 37 45.15 -10.86 -5.07
N GLU A 38 44.93 -10.08 -6.12
CA GLU A 38 45.99 -9.71 -7.08
C GLU A 38 47.14 -8.95 -6.43
N ARG A 39 46.86 -7.98 -5.56
CA ARG A 39 47.92 -7.27 -4.81
C ARG A 39 48.74 -8.18 -3.92
N ARG A 40 48.15 -9.24 -3.35
CA ARG A 40 48.89 -10.20 -2.51
C ARG A 40 49.79 -11.07 -3.33
N GLU A 41 49.36 -11.60 -4.46
CA GLU A 41 50.18 -12.40 -5.35
C GLU A 41 51.37 -11.60 -5.85
N ALA A 42 51.14 -10.37 -6.32
CA ALA A 42 52.23 -9.46 -6.69
C ALA A 42 53.21 -9.20 -5.53
N ALA A 43 52.73 -8.98 -4.30
CA ALA A 43 53.57 -8.72 -3.15
C ALA A 43 54.46 -9.93 -2.79
N VAL A 44 53.96 -11.17 -2.97
CA VAL A 44 54.76 -12.39 -2.72
C VAL A 44 55.85 -12.54 -3.78
N VAL A 45 55.57 -12.28 -5.07
CA VAL A 45 56.56 -12.31 -6.15
C VAL A 45 57.61 -11.22 -5.95
N HIS A 46 57.22 -10.00 -5.57
CA HIS A 46 58.17 -8.93 -5.22
C HIS A 46 59.05 -9.28 -4.05
N ALA A 47 58.54 -9.96 -3.01
CA ALA A 47 59.35 -10.43 -1.89
C ALA A 47 60.39 -11.51 -2.33
N ALA A 48 59.99 -12.40 -3.24
CA ALA A 48 60.91 -13.39 -3.82
C ALA A 48 62.00 -12.68 -4.65
N ALA A 49 61.64 -11.74 -5.51
CA ALA A 49 62.58 -10.96 -6.31
C ALA A 49 63.63 -10.24 -5.42
N PHE A 50 63.15 -9.54 -4.36
CA PHE A 50 64.03 -8.85 -3.43
C PHE A 50 65.04 -9.80 -2.77
N ARG A 51 64.62 -11.00 -2.36
CA ARG A 51 65.50 -12.02 -1.75
C ARG A 51 66.51 -12.52 -2.75
N LEU A 52 66.12 -12.83 -3.98
CA LEU A 52 67.03 -13.31 -5.04
C LEU A 52 68.06 -12.25 -5.40
N LEU A 53 67.67 -10.99 -5.56
CA LEU A 53 68.60 -9.88 -5.83
C LEU A 53 69.57 -9.64 -4.69
N ALA A 54 69.10 -9.73 -3.45
CA ALA A 54 69.98 -9.58 -2.27
C ALA A 54 71.03 -10.70 -2.15
N ALA A 55 70.70 -11.91 -2.61
CA ALA A 55 71.65 -13.04 -2.66
C ALA A 55 72.70 -12.80 -3.72
N ASN A 56 72.30 -12.57 -4.94
CA ASN A 56 73.20 -12.39 -6.08
C ASN A 56 74.25 -11.29 -5.82
N ARG A 57 73.86 -10.18 -5.19
CA ARG A 57 74.77 -9.05 -4.86
C ARG A 57 75.73 -9.37 -3.75
N ARG A 58 75.41 -10.21 -2.78
CA ARG A 58 76.26 -10.62 -1.68
C ARG A 58 77.43 -11.45 -2.21
N GLU A 59 77.18 -12.31 -3.20
CA GLU A 59 78.19 -13.20 -3.77
C GLU A 59 79.11 -12.51 -4.76
N ALA A 60 78.55 -11.53 -5.54
CA ALA A 60 79.29 -10.75 -6.54
C ALA A 60 80.25 -9.76 -5.92
N GLY A 61 80.42 -9.67 -4.59
CA GLY A 61 81.38 -8.76 -3.91
C GLY A 61 81.11 -7.28 -4.19
N LYS A 62 79.95 -6.91 -4.78
CA LYS A 62 79.64 -5.55 -5.16
C LYS A 62 79.27 -4.73 -3.93
N PRO A 63 79.71 -3.40 -3.90
CA PRO A 63 79.34 -2.53 -2.78
C PRO A 63 77.80 -2.40 -2.62
N ARG A 64 77.34 -2.17 -1.39
CA ARG A 64 75.95 -2.05 -0.99
C ARG A 64 75.28 -0.81 -1.62
N ASN A 65 75.02 -0.80 -2.93
CA ASN A 65 74.09 0.14 -3.51
C ASN A 65 72.64 -0.27 -3.05
N PRO A 66 71.81 0.70 -2.67
CA PRO A 66 70.43 0.38 -2.25
C PRO A 66 69.70 -0.29 -3.39
N ILE A 67 69.15 -1.46 -3.11
CA ILE A 67 68.20 -2.12 -4.00
C ILE A 67 66.98 -1.17 -4.10
N ARG A 68 66.59 -0.81 -5.32
CA ARG A 68 65.46 0.08 -5.56
C ARG A 68 64.10 -0.50 -5.11
N LEU A 69 64.09 -1.77 -4.70
CA LEU A 69 62.93 -2.47 -4.14
C LEU A 69 63.03 -2.51 -2.61
N SER A 70 61.96 -2.13 -1.91
CA SER A 70 61.82 -2.31 -0.49
C SER A 70 61.11 -3.64 -0.19
N PRO A 71 61.56 -4.41 0.82
CA PRO A 71 60.84 -5.63 1.18
C PRO A 71 59.43 -5.27 1.71
N PRO A 72 58.39 -5.99 1.29
CA PRO A 72 57.07 -5.82 1.88
C PRO A 72 57.15 -6.19 3.38
N ARG A 73 56.74 -5.26 4.25
CA ARG A 73 56.85 -5.39 5.72
C ARG A 73 56.13 -6.64 6.26
N ASP A 74 55.03 -7.04 5.62
CA ASP A 74 54.18 -8.17 6.06
C ASP A 74 54.67 -9.54 5.61
N LEU A 75 55.70 -9.62 4.76
CA LEU A 75 56.19 -10.85 4.17
C LEU A 75 57.63 -11.19 4.65
N ASP A 76 58.12 -10.49 5.69
CA ASP A 76 59.42 -10.75 6.26
C ASP A 76 59.33 -12.03 7.15
N GLY A 77 59.30 -13.18 6.48
CA GLY A 77 59.31 -14.48 7.11
C GLY A 77 60.64 -14.81 7.83
N PRO A 78 60.72 -15.96 8.50
CA PRO A 78 61.92 -16.38 9.25
C PRO A 78 63.19 -16.22 8.42
N ARG A 79 64.22 -15.64 9.03
CA ARG A 79 65.55 -15.42 8.37
C ARG A 79 66.12 -16.69 7.77
N SER A 80 65.82 -17.85 8.35
CA SER A 80 66.25 -19.18 7.93
C SER A 80 65.74 -19.64 6.56
N LEU A 81 64.60 -19.03 6.05
CA LEU A 81 63.98 -19.38 4.77
C LEU A 81 64.38 -18.45 3.62
N ARG A 82 65.30 -17.53 3.82
CA ARG A 82 65.57 -16.45 2.88
C ARG A 82 66.19 -16.92 1.58
N ILE A 83 67.18 -17.79 1.57
CA ILE A 83 67.92 -18.18 0.36
C ILE A 83 68.51 -19.55 0.51
N GLU A 84 68.59 -20.27 -0.57
CA GLU A 84 69.26 -21.55 -0.72
C GLU A 84 70.00 -21.62 -2.06
N GLN A 85 71.18 -22.16 -2.07
CA GLN A 85 71.88 -22.51 -3.29
C GLN A 85 71.76 -24.02 -3.51
N SER A 86 71.54 -24.42 -4.75
CA SER A 86 71.27 -25.79 -5.14
C SER A 86 71.85 -26.06 -6.55
N ASP A 87 72.47 -27.16 -6.74
CA ASP A 87 72.90 -27.64 -8.06
C ASP A 87 71.71 -28.22 -8.88
N VAL A 88 70.56 -28.36 -8.25
CA VAL A 88 69.36 -28.99 -8.86
C VAL A 88 68.21 -28.00 -8.87
N SER A 89 67.38 -28.06 -9.93
CA SER A 89 66.16 -27.26 -10.05
C SER A 89 65.26 -27.42 -8.82
N PRO A 90 64.62 -26.31 -8.34
CA PRO A 90 63.72 -26.35 -7.18
C PRO A 90 62.40 -27.06 -7.43
N LEU A 91 62.12 -27.50 -8.66
CA LEU A 91 60.92 -28.25 -8.99
C LEU A 91 60.95 -29.66 -8.41
N ILE A 92 59.83 -30.04 -7.78
CA ILE A 92 59.63 -31.41 -7.28
C ILE A 92 58.56 -32.08 -8.16
N ARG A 93 58.62 -33.41 -8.24
CA ARG A 93 57.65 -34.18 -9.02
C ARG A 93 56.22 -33.87 -8.52
N GLY A 94 55.37 -33.30 -9.42
CA GLY A 94 53.99 -32.88 -9.12
C GLY A 94 53.78 -31.37 -8.95
N ASP A 95 54.86 -30.58 -8.95
CA ASP A 95 54.74 -29.12 -8.95
C ASP A 95 54.21 -28.62 -10.29
N ARG A 96 53.36 -27.60 -10.23
CA ARG A 96 52.91 -26.84 -11.40
C ARG A 96 53.67 -25.52 -11.46
N ARG A 97 54.27 -25.22 -12.60
CA ARG A 97 54.89 -23.90 -12.86
C ARG A 97 53.82 -22.83 -12.96
N ASP A 98 54.11 -21.71 -12.34
CA ASP A 98 53.29 -20.51 -12.43
C ASP A 98 53.94 -19.55 -13.41
N HIS A 99 53.50 -19.63 -14.69
CA HIS A 99 54.09 -18.86 -15.78
C HIS A 99 53.84 -17.37 -15.67
N ASP A 100 52.74 -16.94 -15.06
CA ASP A 100 52.44 -15.53 -14.84
C ASP A 100 53.38 -14.93 -13.80
N ALA A 101 53.60 -15.64 -12.69
CA ALA A 101 54.57 -15.28 -11.65
C ALA A 101 56.02 -15.35 -12.18
N GLU A 102 56.36 -16.28 -13.07
CA GLU A 102 57.68 -16.35 -13.73
C GLU A 102 57.94 -15.11 -14.62
N ALA A 103 56.93 -14.70 -15.43
CA ALA A 103 57.02 -13.54 -16.28
C ALA A 103 57.18 -12.23 -15.47
N GLU A 104 56.40 -12.10 -14.40
CA GLU A 104 56.47 -10.95 -13.49
C GLU A 104 57.83 -10.90 -12.76
N LEU A 105 58.31 -12.04 -12.25
CA LEU A 105 59.62 -12.13 -11.62
C LEU A 105 60.74 -11.77 -12.59
N ARG A 106 60.68 -12.23 -13.84
CA ARG A 106 61.64 -11.88 -14.89
C ARG A 106 61.67 -10.39 -15.15
N ARG A 107 60.53 -9.75 -15.24
CA ARG A 107 60.40 -8.31 -15.42
C ARG A 107 61.04 -7.53 -14.29
N ILE A 108 60.77 -7.91 -13.03
CA ILE A 108 61.34 -7.26 -11.85
C ILE A 108 62.87 -7.41 -11.80
N LEU A 109 63.38 -8.60 -12.13
CA LEU A 109 64.79 -8.87 -12.13
C LEU A 109 65.53 -8.09 -13.25
N ALA A 110 64.92 -8.02 -14.45
CA ALA A 110 65.47 -7.25 -15.55
C ALA A 110 65.57 -5.72 -15.27
N GLU A 111 64.56 -5.16 -14.58
CA GLU A 111 64.57 -3.77 -14.12
C GLU A 111 65.71 -3.46 -13.14
N GLN A 112 66.33 -4.47 -12.56
CA GLN A 112 67.45 -4.36 -11.63
C GLN A 112 68.83 -4.82 -12.23
N ASP A 113 68.89 -4.83 -13.57
CA ASP A 113 70.09 -5.22 -14.32
C ASP A 113 70.54 -6.68 -14.01
N PHE A 114 69.63 -7.56 -13.70
CA PHE A 114 69.85 -8.96 -13.48
C PHE A 114 69.10 -9.82 -14.52
N ALA A 115 69.88 -10.37 -15.47
CA ALA A 115 69.38 -11.25 -16.52
C ALA A 115 69.66 -12.71 -16.12
N PRO A 116 68.72 -13.44 -15.55
CA PRO A 116 68.92 -14.85 -15.18
C PRO A 116 68.72 -15.75 -16.37
N GLY A 117 69.27 -16.95 -16.28
CA GLY A 117 68.98 -18.04 -17.21
C GLY A 117 67.55 -18.53 -17.08
N GLU A 118 67.35 -19.75 -16.60
CA GLU A 118 66.00 -20.27 -16.37
C GLU A 118 65.39 -19.71 -15.07
N ILE A 119 64.10 -19.34 -15.14
CA ILE A 119 63.30 -18.95 -13.96
C ILE A 119 62.21 -19.97 -13.75
N VAL A 120 62.05 -20.40 -12.52
CA VAL A 120 61.00 -21.32 -12.10
C VAL A 120 60.28 -20.74 -10.88
N VAL A 121 58.97 -20.62 -11.00
CA VAL A 121 58.11 -20.23 -9.87
C VAL A 121 57.01 -21.28 -9.68
N THR A 122 56.84 -21.73 -8.44
CA THR A 122 55.81 -22.71 -8.08
C THR A 122 55.17 -22.37 -6.74
N HIS A 123 53.94 -22.73 -6.59
CA HIS A 123 53.21 -22.69 -5.33
C HIS A 123 53.13 -24.07 -4.72
N ARG A 124 53.60 -24.22 -3.49
CA ARG A 124 53.67 -25.51 -2.82
C ARG A 124 53.10 -25.44 -1.40
N PRO A 125 52.38 -26.48 -0.94
CA PRO A 125 52.03 -26.59 0.49
C PRO A 125 53.31 -26.70 1.32
N VAL A 126 53.36 -26.05 2.48
CA VAL A 126 54.48 -26.11 3.40
C VAL A 126 54.78 -27.55 3.82
N SER A 127 53.75 -28.40 3.91
CA SER A 127 53.85 -29.83 4.23
C SER A 127 54.59 -30.67 3.18
N GLN A 128 54.76 -30.18 1.96
CA GLN A 128 55.48 -30.87 0.87
C GLN A 128 56.90 -30.37 0.66
N ASP A 129 57.31 -29.27 1.32
CA ASP A 129 58.67 -28.74 1.24
C ASP A 129 59.50 -29.14 2.52
N ILE A 130 60.29 -30.18 2.40
CA ILE A 130 61.07 -30.72 3.50
C ILE A 130 62.05 -29.70 4.09
N ILE A 131 62.59 -28.80 3.24
CA ILE A 131 63.55 -27.78 3.64
C ILE A 131 62.81 -26.68 4.44
N ALA A 132 61.66 -26.23 3.96
CA ALA A 132 60.86 -25.27 4.69
C ALA A 132 60.43 -25.83 6.06
N GLN A 133 59.95 -27.07 6.11
CA GLN A 133 59.56 -27.72 7.37
C GLN A 133 60.71 -27.78 8.38
N ARG A 134 61.88 -28.28 7.95
CA ARG A 134 63.04 -28.38 8.84
C ARG A 134 63.55 -27.05 9.38
N ARG A 135 63.50 -26.01 8.54
CA ARG A 135 63.91 -24.66 8.92
C ARG A 135 62.91 -23.98 9.84
N LEU A 136 61.59 -24.10 9.55
CA LEU A 136 60.55 -23.63 10.44
C LEU A 136 60.55 -24.32 11.81
N ALA A 137 60.77 -25.65 11.85
CA ALA A 137 60.86 -26.39 13.09
C ALA A 137 62.03 -25.93 13.97
N ARG A 138 63.18 -25.54 13.38
CA ARG A 138 64.31 -24.95 14.11
C ARG A 138 64.03 -23.59 14.66
N ASP A 139 63.34 -22.73 13.89
CA ASP A 139 63.02 -21.36 14.27
C ASP A 139 61.97 -21.29 15.41
N VAL A 140 61.01 -22.21 15.42
CA VAL A 140 60.06 -22.38 16.53
C VAL A 140 60.71 -22.76 17.82
N ARG A 141 61.73 -23.61 17.77
CA ARG A 141 62.53 -24.05 18.97
C ARG A 141 63.41 -22.94 19.55
N SER A 142 63.84 -21.99 18.69
CA SER A 142 64.81 -20.96 19.11
C SER A 142 64.14 -19.72 19.69
N HIS A 143 62.85 -19.41 19.34
CA HIS A 143 62.23 -18.11 19.66
C HIS A 143 60.92 -18.18 20.46
N ASN A 144 60.48 -19.34 20.95
CA ASN A 144 59.29 -19.56 21.78
C ASN A 144 58.05 -18.72 21.32
N ASN A 145 57.93 -18.45 20.02
CA ASN A 145 56.95 -17.52 19.46
C ASN A 145 55.85 -18.31 18.72
N ARG A 146 54.59 -18.02 19.01
CA ARG A 146 53.41 -18.50 18.25
C ARG A 146 53.49 -17.94 16.83
N GLN A 147 54.09 -18.68 15.92
CA GLN A 147 54.08 -18.28 14.51
C GLN A 147 52.71 -18.54 13.89
N PRO A 148 52.23 -17.63 13.01
CA PRO A 148 51.04 -17.90 12.25
C PRO A 148 51.22 -19.18 11.42
N HIS A 149 50.20 -20.04 11.36
CA HIS A 149 50.17 -21.21 10.52
C HIS A 149 50.24 -20.76 9.05
N PHE A 150 51.35 -21.06 8.39
CA PHE A 150 51.49 -20.85 6.96
C PHE A 150 51.22 -22.17 6.26
N ASP A 151 50.19 -22.21 5.44
CA ASP A 151 49.79 -23.43 4.74
C ASP A 151 50.49 -23.57 3.39
N ARG A 152 50.89 -22.48 2.77
CA ARG A 152 51.47 -22.44 1.41
C ARG A 152 52.70 -21.54 1.38
N LEU A 153 53.63 -21.88 0.47
CA LEU A 153 54.78 -21.07 0.16
C LEU A 153 54.94 -20.93 -1.37
N LEU A 154 55.51 -19.82 -1.78
CA LEU A 154 56.03 -19.62 -3.12
C LEU A 154 57.47 -20.00 -3.11
N VAL A 155 57.87 -20.86 -4.03
CA VAL A 155 59.27 -21.24 -4.31
C VAL A 155 59.65 -20.60 -5.65
N ALA A 156 60.61 -19.68 -5.61
CA ALA A 156 61.14 -19.02 -6.79
C ALA A 156 62.63 -19.38 -6.94
N GLY A 157 62.97 -20.01 -8.03
CA GLY A 157 64.36 -20.37 -8.37
C GLY A 157 64.81 -19.65 -9.63
N VAL A 158 66.06 -19.26 -9.62
CA VAL A 158 66.71 -18.57 -10.73
C VAL A 158 68.07 -19.27 -10.99
N GLN A 159 68.28 -19.69 -12.22
CA GLN A 159 69.52 -20.29 -12.65
C GLN A 159 70.54 -19.20 -13.03
N ARG A 160 71.74 -19.31 -12.52
CA ARG A 160 72.90 -18.46 -12.84
C ARG A 160 73.64 -19.00 -14.07
N ASP A 161 74.56 -18.17 -14.59
CA ASP A 161 75.39 -18.49 -15.74
C ASP A 161 76.34 -19.69 -15.46
N ASP A 162 76.67 -19.98 -14.16
CA ASP A 162 77.47 -21.10 -13.72
C ASP A 162 76.69 -22.42 -13.58
N GLY A 163 75.38 -22.38 -13.84
CA GLY A 163 74.43 -23.50 -13.76
C GLY A 163 73.81 -23.73 -12.38
N GLU A 164 74.27 -23.02 -11.36
CA GLU A 164 73.74 -23.09 -9.99
C GLU A 164 72.38 -22.40 -9.86
N TRP A 165 71.52 -22.92 -8.99
CA TRP A 165 70.19 -22.36 -8.68
C TRP A 165 70.25 -21.56 -7.40
N ILE A 166 69.75 -20.33 -7.42
CA ILE A 166 69.40 -19.53 -6.25
C ILE A 166 67.92 -19.66 -6.00
N VAL A 167 67.55 -20.21 -4.84
CA VAL A 167 66.17 -20.51 -4.51
C VAL A 167 65.67 -19.64 -3.33
N ALA A 168 64.66 -18.87 -3.57
CA ALA A 168 63.95 -18.12 -2.54
C ALA A 168 62.63 -18.81 -2.18
N ARG A 169 62.37 -18.98 -0.89
CA ARG A 169 61.11 -19.49 -0.37
C ARG A 169 60.39 -18.38 0.39
N VAL A 170 59.22 -18.01 -0.05
CA VAL A 170 58.39 -16.97 0.56
C VAL A 170 57.10 -17.58 1.11
N LEU A 171 56.89 -17.49 2.42
CA LEU A 171 55.67 -17.96 3.05
C LEU A 171 54.51 -17.06 2.65
N ILE A 172 53.43 -17.66 2.21
CA ILE A 172 52.21 -16.96 1.88
C ILE A 172 51.35 -16.87 3.16
N PRO A 173 51.06 -15.66 3.67
CA PRO A 173 50.25 -15.54 4.87
C PRO A 173 48.85 -16.12 4.61
N PRO A 174 48.26 -16.83 5.59
CA PRO A 174 46.97 -17.43 5.46
C PRO A 174 45.95 -16.34 5.07
N SER A 175 44.94 -16.73 4.29
CA SER A 175 43.85 -15.83 3.94
C SER A 175 43.27 -15.28 5.24
N LYS A 176 43.33 -13.96 5.40
CA LYS A 176 42.79 -13.33 6.62
C LYS A 176 41.26 -13.44 6.58
N LEU A 177 40.70 -14.56 7.11
CA LEU A 177 39.28 -14.68 7.42
C LEU A 177 38.72 -13.40 8.07
N PRO A 178 39.47 -12.69 8.97
CA PRO A 178 38.98 -11.45 9.57
C PRO A 178 38.77 -10.32 8.57
N LEU A 179 39.44 -10.27 7.43
CA LEU A 179 39.21 -9.25 6.40
C LEU A 179 37.92 -9.48 5.64
N VAL A 180 37.61 -10.73 5.29
CA VAL A 180 36.34 -11.09 4.64
C VAL A 180 35.17 -10.83 5.59
N MET A 181 35.30 -11.21 6.86
CA MET A 181 34.29 -10.94 7.89
C MET A 181 34.12 -9.46 8.14
N SER A 182 35.17 -8.66 8.12
CA SER A 182 35.07 -7.19 8.21
C SER A 182 34.34 -6.57 7.02
N LEU A 183 34.63 -7.04 5.79
CA LEU A 183 33.93 -6.59 4.59
C LEU A 183 32.44 -6.96 4.63
N ILE A 184 32.12 -8.18 5.03
CA ILE A 184 30.73 -8.62 5.19
C ILE A 184 30.03 -7.78 6.27
N GLY A 185 30.68 -7.57 7.43
CA GLY A 185 30.14 -6.75 8.51
C GLY A 185 29.87 -5.30 8.08
N GLN A 186 30.82 -4.69 7.37
CA GLN A 186 30.67 -3.33 6.83
C GLN A 186 29.53 -3.25 5.81
N THR A 187 29.45 -4.20 4.90
CA THR A 187 28.38 -4.29 3.89
C THR A 187 27.01 -4.45 4.56
N LEU A 188 26.90 -5.33 5.55
CA LEU A 188 25.68 -5.56 6.30
C LEU A 188 25.25 -4.30 7.07
N LEU A 189 26.19 -3.60 7.70
CA LEU A 189 25.92 -2.36 8.43
C LEU A 189 25.38 -1.28 7.49
N ILE A 190 26.04 -1.03 6.36
CA ILE A 190 25.61 -0.05 5.37
C ILE A 190 24.22 -0.40 4.85
N TYR A 191 23.99 -1.69 4.51
CA TYR A 191 22.69 -2.18 4.07
C TYR A 191 21.60 -1.90 5.11
N LEU A 192 21.83 -2.26 6.37
CA LEU A 192 20.88 -2.07 7.46
C LEU A 192 20.57 -0.59 7.70
N VAL A 193 21.56 0.28 7.66
CA VAL A 193 21.37 1.74 7.85
C VAL A 193 20.55 2.32 6.70
N ILE A 194 20.87 2.02 5.44
CA ILE A 194 20.16 2.60 4.30
C ILE A 194 18.73 2.07 4.21
N VAL A 195 18.54 0.74 4.35
CA VAL A 195 17.19 0.14 4.31
C VAL A 195 16.36 0.62 5.50
N GLY A 196 16.95 0.71 6.69
CA GLY A 196 16.29 1.24 7.88
C GLY A 196 15.88 2.71 7.72
N ALA A 197 16.77 3.57 7.24
CA ALA A 197 16.47 4.98 6.96
C ALA A 197 15.35 5.12 5.91
N MET A 198 15.42 4.35 4.82
CA MET A 198 14.39 4.33 3.78
C MET A 198 13.03 3.87 4.33
N ALA A 199 13.03 2.83 5.16
CA ALA A 199 11.81 2.33 5.79
C ALA A 199 11.15 3.39 6.71
N LEU A 200 11.95 4.15 7.46
CA LEU A 200 11.48 5.23 8.31
C LEU A 200 10.90 6.39 7.49
N ILE A 201 11.59 6.83 6.45
CA ILE A 201 11.11 7.90 5.55
C ILE A 201 9.80 7.48 4.88
N LEU A 202 9.76 6.27 4.33
CA LEU A 202 8.58 5.76 3.64
C LEU A 202 7.38 5.61 4.60
N ARG A 203 7.64 5.17 5.84
CA ARG A 203 6.60 5.10 6.89
C ARG A 203 6.04 6.48 7.23
N ARG A 204 6.90 7.51 7.26
CA ARG A 204 6.52 8.90 7.56
C ARG A 204 5.65 9.53 6.46
N ILE A 205 5.74 9.03 5.23
CA ILE A 205 4.93 9.49 4.10
C ILE A 205 3.64 8.66 3.97
N THR A 206 3.74 7.33 4.04
CA THR A 206 2.60 6.46 3.73
C THR A 206 1.55 6.41 4.82
N ARG A 207 1.92 6.62 6.10
CA ARG A 207 0.97 6.59 7.22
C ARG A 207 -0.06 7.73 7.15
N PRO A 208 0.32 9.00 6.99
CA PRO A 208 -0.63 10.09 6.83
C PRO A 208 -1.50 9.95 5.58
N LEU A 209 -0.94 9.46 4.46
CA LEU A 209 -1.70 9.24 3.22
C LEU A 209 -2.78 8.15 3.38
N ALA A 210 -2.47 7.07 4.09
CA ALA A 210 -3.46 6.03 4.39
C ALA A 210 -4.59 6.58 5.29
N ALA A 211 -4.24 7.37 6.32
CA ALA A 211 -5.23 8.03 7.16
C ALA A 211 -6.09 9.04 6.38
N LEU A 212 -5.48 9.76 5.41
CA LEU A 212 -6.21 10.66 4.53
C LEU A 212 -7.22 9.90 3.64
N THR A 213 -6.83 8.74 3.11
CA THR A 213 -7.75 7.90 2.32
C THR A 213 -8.93 7.44 3.17
N GLU A 214 -8.68 6.94 4.38
CA GLU A 214 -9.74 6.53 5.31
C GLU A 214 -10.65 7.69 5.72
N ARG A 215 -10.08 8.89 5.91
CA ARG A 215 -10.87 10.08 6.18
C ARG A 215 -11.75 10.48 4.99
N LEU A 216 -11.19 10.42 3.78
CA LEU A 216 -11.93 10.71 2.54
C LEU A 216 -13.14 9.78 2.38
N GLU A 217 -12.97 8.48 2.60
CA GLU A 217 -14.05 7.49 2.56
C GLU A 217 -15.13 7.81 3.60
N ARG A 218 -14.72 8.07 4.86
CA ARG A 218 -15.65 8.47 5.91
C ARG A 218 -16.40 9.77 5.61
N PHE A 219 -15.69 10.79 5.11
CA PHE A 219 -16.32 12.06 4.76
C PHE A 219 -17.30 11.92 3.59
N ALA A 220 -17.00 11.06 2.61
CA ALA A 220 -17.91 10.78 1.51
C ALA A 220 -19.25 10.19 2.00
N ASP A 221 -19.19 9.32 3.03
CA ASP A 221 -20.38 8.66 3.58
C ASP A 221 -21.13 9.54 4.58
N THR A 222 -20.41 10.23 5.46
CA THR A 222 -21.01 10.97 6.58
C THR A 222 -21.19 12.46 6.29
N ARG A 223 -20.34 13.01 5.43
CA ARG A 223 -20.23 14.47 5.16
C ARG A 223 -20.02 15.29 6.44
N ASP A 224 -19.51 14.65 7.47
CA ASP A 224 -19.26 15.27 8.77
C ASP A 224 -17.90 15.97 8.74
N PRO A 225 -17.85 17.31 8.91
CA PRO A 225 -16.62 18.06 8.91
C PRO A 225 -15.81 17.89 10.22
N ASP A 226 -16.42 17.30 11.26
CA ASP A 226 -15.74 17.10 12.54
C ASP A 226 -14.65 16.03 12.41
N GLY A 227 -13.52 16.26 13.11
CA GLY A 227 -12.37 15.36 13.06
C GLY A 227 -11.42 15.66 11.91
N GLN A 228 -11.18 16.95 11.63
CA GLN A 228 -10.11 17.36 10.70
C GLN A 228 -8.79 16.70 11.06
N MET A 229 -8.02 16.36 10.04
CA MET A 229 -6.72 15.73 10.23
C MET A 229 -5.66 16.75 10.67
N GLU A 230 -4.84 16.39 11.65
CA GLU A 230 -3.65 17.16 11.97
C GLU A 230 -2.64 17.08 10.81
N PRO A 231 -2.06 18.23 10.38
CA PRO A 231 -1.06 18.26 9.31
C PRO A 231 0.25 17.62 9.74
N GLU A 232 0.40 16.32 9.56
CA GLU A 232 1.59 15.54 9.90
C GLU A 232 2.38 15.11 8.65
N GLY A 233 3.68 14.82 8.83
CA GLY A 233 4.54 14.29 7.79
C GLY A 233 5.44 15.33 7.11
N PRO A 234 6.02 15.03 5.92
CA PRO A 234 6.77 15.98 5.10
C PRO A 234 5.91 17.17 4.66
N GLU A 235 6.56 18.26 4.27
CA GLU A 235 5.85 19.51 3.94
C GLU A 235 4.79 19.35 2.85
N ASP A 236 5.08 18.56 1.82
CA ASP A 236 4.13 18.31 0.72
C ASP A 236 2.88 17.55 1.21
N VAL A 237 3.07 16.58 2.13
CA VAL A 237 1.96 15.84 2.73
C VAL A 237 1.14 16.74 3.64
N ARG A 238 1.80 17.59 4.45
CA ARG A 238 1.12 18.57 5.30
C ARG A 238 0.28 19.55 4.48
N ARG A 239 0.83 20.08 3.37
CA ARG A 239 0.09 20.95 2.45
C ARG A 239 -1.13 20.25 1.86
N LEU A 240 -1.01 18.98 1.50
CA LEU A 240 -2.13 18.18 0.99
C LEU A 240 -3.24 18.03 2.05
N ILE A 241 -2.87 17.72 3.32
CA ILE A 241 -3.84 17.60 4.41
C ILE A 241 -4.54 18.94 4.67
N VAL A 242 -3.80 20.05 4.70
CA VAL A 242 -4.40 21.40 4.89
C VAL A 242 -5.37 21.73 3.76
N ALA A 243 -4.99 21.48 2.51
CA ALA A 243 -5.86 21.71 1.35
C ALA A 243 -7.12 20.82 1.40
N HIS A 244 -6.97 19.57 1.83
CA HIS A 244 -8.11 18.65 2.02
C HIS A 244 -9.06 19.14 3.12
N ASN A 245 -8.54 19.51 4.30
CA ASN A 245 -9.35 20.05 5.39
C ASN A 245 -10.12 21.31 4.96
N ALA A 246 -9.47 22.21 4.19
CA ALA A 246 -10.12 23.39 3.64
C ALA A 246 -11.22 23.03 2.64
N MET A 247 -11.02 22.00 1.82
CA MET A 247 -12.04 21.49 0.90
C MET A 247 -13.23 20.90 1.66
N GLU A 248 -13.01 20.06 2.68
CA GLU A 248 -14.08 19.52 3.53
C GLU A 248 -14.92 20.64 4.17
N ALA A 249 -14.22 21.61 4.79
CA ALA A 249 -14.90 22.77 5.41
C ALA A 249 -15.71 23.58 4.38
N ARG A 250 -15.18 23.77 3.17
CA ARG A 250 -15.91 24.49 2.10
C ARG A 250 -17.14 23.72 1.63
N ILE A 251 -17.04 22.41 1.47
CA ILE A 251 -18.19 21.55 1.11
C ILE A 251 -19.25 21.60 2.20
N ALA A 252 -18.88 21.48 3.46
CA ALA A 252 -19.80 21.57 4.59
C ALA A 252 -20.52 22.94 4.60
N ALA A 253 -19.79 24.04 4.46
CA ALA A 253 -20.36 25.38 4.42
C ALA A 253 -21.36 25.57 3.25
N LEU A 254 -21.03 25.07 2.05
CA LEU A 254 -21.93 25.12 0.89
C LEU A 254 -23.20 24.30 1.11
N LEU A 255 -23.07 23.17 1.79
CA LEU A 255 -24.21 22.35 2.14
C LEU A 255 -25.10 23.06 3.18
N ASP A 256 -24.53 23.71 4.18
CA ASP A 256 -25.28 24.49 5.19
C ASP A 256 -25.97 25.71 4.58
N GLU A 257 -25.25 26.44 3.73
CA GLU A 257 -25.84 27.56 2.96
C GLU A 257 -27.05 27.12 2.12
N LYS A 258 -26.92 25.98 1.42
CA LYS A 258 -28.05 25.40 0.65
C LYS A 258 -29.24 25.08 1.54
N ASP A 259 -29.05 24.58 2.77
CA ASP A 259 -30.15 24.23 3.66
C ASP A 259 -30.86 25.44 4.22
N VAL A 260 -30.09 26.45 4.63
CA VAL A 260 -30.68 27.75 5.05
C VAL A 260 -31.49 28.33 3.92
N MET A 261 -30.97 28.31 2.68
CA MET A 261 -31.68 28.80 1.51
C MET A 261 -32.99 28.02 1.24
N LEU A 262 -32.93 26.68 1.27
CA LEU A 262 -34.11 25.82 1.10
C LEU A 262 -35.11 26.01 2.22
N GLY A 263 -34.68 26.27 3.45
CA GLY A 263 -35.55 26.61 4.59
C GLY A 263 -36.30 27.93 4.37
N ALA A 264 -35.56 28.96 3.96
CA ALA A 264 -36.10 30.28 3.67
C ALA A 264 -37.14 30.24 2.51
N ILE A 265 -36.76 29.57 1.39
CA ILE A 265 -37.65 29.40 0.24
C ILE A 265 -38.96 28.70 0.66
N GLY A 266 -38.84 27.63 1.48
CA GLY A 266 -40.02 26.92 1.97
C GLY A 266 -40.94 27.79 2.80
N HIS A 267 -40.39 28.58 3.70
CA HIS A 267 -41.16 29.52 4.53
C HIS A 267 -41.81 30.62 3.69
N ASP A 268 -41.05 31.23 2.79
CA ASP A 268 -41.50 32.36 1.97
C ASP A 268 -42.55 31.96 0.95
N LEU A 269 -42.57 30.69 0.51
CA LEU A 269 -43.65 30.17 -0.35
C LEU A 269 -44.88 29.71 0.45
N LYS A 270 -44.73 29.18 1.67
CA LYS A 270 -45.89 28.77 2.50
C LYS A 270 -46.74 29.94 2.96
N THR A 271 -46.12 31.08 3.25
CA THR A 271 -46.85 32.28 3.71
C THR A 271 -47.89 32.80 2.70
N PRO A 272 -47.57 33.07 1.41
CA PRO A 272 -48.55 33.49 0.44
C PRO A 272 -49.58 32.39 0.13
N LEU A 273 -49.22 31.09 0.17
CA LEU A 273 -50.17 30.00 -0.01
C LEU A 273 -51.19 29.94 1.14
N ALA A 274 -50.77 30.17 2.38
CA ALA A 274 -51.67 30.31 3.51
C ALA A 274 -52.62 31.52 3.35
N ALA A 275 -52.08 32.66 2.88
CA ALA A 275 -52.93 33.84 2.58
C ALA A 275 -53.94 33.59 1.44
N LEU A 276 -53.54 32.82 0.41
CA LEU A 276 -54.45 32.36 -0.64
C LEU A 276 -55.56 31.47 -0.08
N ARG A 277 -55.21 30.52 0.82
CA ARG A 277 -56.19 29.66 1.48
C ARG A 277 -57.27 30.45 2.22
N VAL A 278 -56.89 31.51 2.93
CA VAL A 278 -57.83 32.40 3.60
C VAL A 278 -58.69 33.16 2.59
N ARG A 279 -58.10 33.60 1.48
CA ARG A 279 -58.84 34.38 0.47
C ARG A 279 -59.89 33.56 -0.26
N ILE A 280 -59.65 32.28 -0.51
CA ILE A 280 -60.65 31.42 -1.21
C ILE A 280 -61.92 31.20 -0.38
N GLU A 281 -61.85 31.38 0.96
CA GLU A 281 -63.05 31.28 1.79
C GLU A 281 -64.13 32.34 1.43
N SER A 282 -63.76 33.41 0.71
CA SER A 282 -64.68 34.41 0.22
C SER A 282 -65.27 34.06 -1.15
N VAL A 283 -65.00 32.90 -1.72
CA VAL A 283 -65.62 32.43 -2.98
C VAL A 283 -67.00 31.87 -2.67
N ASP A 284 -68.04 32.41 -3.35
CA ASP A 284 -69.43 32.05 -3.10
C ASP A 284 -69.79 30.62 -3.57
N ASP A 285 -69.19 30.17 -4.66
CA ASP A 285 -69.36 28.79 -5.19
C ASP A 285 -68.62 27.76 -4.36
N ASP A 286 -69.32 26.92 -3.62
CA ASP A 286 -68.77 25.88 -2.76
C ASP A 286 -67.90 24.88 -3.54
N THR A 287 -68.31 24.54 -4.77
CA THR A 287 -67.54 23.58 -5.62
C THR A 287 -66.26 24.18 -6.09
N GLU A 288 -66.25 25.41 -6.51
CA GLU A 288 -65.05 26.13 -6.94
C GLU A 288 -64.13 26.41 -5.77
N ARG A 289 -64.66 26.79 -4.60
CA ARG A 289 -63.90 26.96 -3.35
C ARG A 289 -63.19 25.67 -2.96
N ALA A 290 -63.88 24.52 -3.02
CA ALA A 290 -63.31 23.20 -2.70
C ALA A 290 -62.18 22.84 -3.70
N ARG A 291 -62.37 23.10 -5.01
CA ARG A 291 -61.32 22.83 -6.03
C ARG A 291 -60.08 23.71 -5.81
N MET A 292 -60.26 24.99 -5.52
CA MET A 292 -59.17 25.92 -5.22
C MET A 292 -58.41 25.50 -3.97
N ALA A 293 -59.15 25.10 -2.91
CA ALA A 293 -58.55 24.59 -1.69
C ALA A 293 -57.69 23.34 -1.93
N ALA A 294 -58.20 22.36 -2.65
CA ALA A 294 -57.47 21.16 -3.01
C ALA A 294 -56.19 21.47 -3.83
N THR A 295 -56.30 22.43 -4.77
CA THR A 295 -55.14 22.87 -5.57
C THR A 295 -54.03 23.48 -4.69
N ILE A 296 -54.40 24.33 -3.72
CA ILE A 296 -53.43 24.92 -2.78
C ILE A 296 -52.78 23.85 -1.91
N GLU A 297 -53.54 22.87 -1.43
CA GLU A 297 -53.04 21.75 -0.67
C GLU A 297 -52.04 20.90 -1.48
N ASP A 298 -52.31 20.64 -2.75
CA ASP A 298 -51.41 19.93 -3.64
C ASP A 298 -50.11 20.72 -3.90
N ILE A 299 -50.20 22.07 -4.05
CA ILE A 299 -49.01 22.92 -4.19
C ILE A 299 -48.15 22.86 -2.90
N VAL A 300 -48.77 22.98 -1.72
CA VAL A 300 -48.06 22.90 -0.42
C VAL A 300 -47.39 21.53 -0.28
N ARG A 301 -48.10 20.44 -0.58
CA ARG A 301 -47.57 19.08 -0.52
C ARG A 301 -46.39 18.90 -1.47
N THR A 302 -46.52 19.35 -2.73
CA THR A 302 -45.46 19.32 -3.73
C THR A 302 -44.21 20.07 -3.28
N LEU A 303 -44.41 21.28 -2.72
CA LEU A 303 -43.31 22.09 -2.17
C LEU A 303 -42.58 21.35 -1.05
N ASP A 304 -43.35 20.77 -0.12
CA ASP A 304 -42.78 19.98 0.98
C ASP A 304 -42.00 18.74 0.51
N ASP A 305 -42.45 18.08 -0.56
CA ASP A 305 -41.75 16.94 -1.18
C ASP A 305 -40.48 17.38 -1.87
N ILE A 306 -40.48 18.49 -2.62
CA ILE A 306 -39.27 19.06 -3.24
C ILE A 306 -38.24 19.42 -2.19
N LEU A 307 -38.65 20.17 -1.16
CA LEU A 307 -37.76 20.57 -0.06
C LEU A 307 -37.19 19.35 0.68
N SER A 308 -37.98 18.29 0.83
CA SER A 308 -37.53 17.06 1.49
C SER A 308 -36.56 16.28 0.62
N LEU A 309 -36.87 16.09 -0.66
CA LEU A 309 -35.98 15.43 -1.60
C LEU A 309 -34.63 16.15 -1.67
N ALA A 310 -34.65 17.50 -1.68
CA ALA A 310 -33.43 18.31 -1.66
C ALA A 310 -32.60 18.18 -0.37
N ARG A 311 -33.23 17.78 0.74
CA ARG A 311 -32.59 17.54 2.06
C ARG A 311 -32.23 16.08 2.33
N VAL A 312 -32.79 15.13 1.56
CA VAL A 312 -32.40 13.71 1.69
C VAL A 312 -30.93 13.56 1.35
N GLY A 313 -30.22 12.71 2.11
CA GLY A 313 -28.78 12.48 1.93
C GLY A 313 -27.90 13.34 2.82
N ARG A 314 -28.47 14.14 3.73
CA ARG A 314 -27.72 14.83 4.78
C ARG A 314 -27.73 14.12 6.12
N PRO A 315 -26.60 14.05 6.80
CA PRO A 315 -26.52 13.52 8.16
C PRO A 315 -26.88 14.60 9.20
N GLN A 316 -28.08 15.22 9.11
CA GLN A 316 -28.49 16.22 10.09
C GLN A 316 -29.00 15.63 11.42
N ALA A 317 -29.44 14.39 11.43
CA ALA A 317 -29.84 13.71 12.66
C ALA A 317 -29.08 12.40 12.78
N PRO A 318 -28.54 12.07 13.97
CA PRO A 318 -27.96 10.77 14.22
C PRO A 318 -28.99 9.66 13.97
N ARG A 319 -28.49 8.47 13.59
CA ARG A 319 -29.35 7.29 13.57
C ARG A 319 -29.56 6.88 15.02
N GLU A 320 -30.83 6.74 15.42
CA GLU A 320 -31.20 6.33 16.76
C GLU A 320 -31.81 4.94 16.75
N PRO A 321 -31.55 4.11 17.78
CA PRO A 321 -32.22 2.82 17.92
C PRO A 321 -33.73 3.03 17.90
N THR A 322 -34.38 2.63 16.82
CA THR A 322 -35.82 2.83 16.60
C THR A 322 -36.49 1.47 16.51
N GLU A 323 -37.57 1.29 17.26
CA GLU A 323 -38.43 0.12 17.14
C GLU A 323 -39.31 0.29 15.89
N LEU A 324 -38.97 -0.43 14.83
CA LEU A 324 -39.57 -0.27 13.52
C LEU A 324 -41.04 -0.66 13.48
N SER A 325 -41.44 -1.70 14.23
CA SER A 325 -42.84 -2.11 14.34
C SER A 325 -43.71 -1.03 14.95
N ALA A 326 -43.25 -0.35 16.01
CA ALA A 326 -43.97 0.75 16.61
C ALA A 326 -44.07 1.96 15.68
N LEU A 327 -43.00 2.26 14.91
CA LEU A 327 -43.03 3.34 13.93
C LEU A 327 -44.04 3.05 12.82
N VAL A 328 -44.06 1.85 12.24
CA VAL A 328 -45.00 1.45 11.20
C VAL A 328 -46.43 1.51 11.72
N ALA A 329 -46.69 0.94 12.90
CA ALA A 329 -48.02 0.95 13.53
C ALA A 329 -48.51 2.39 13.77
N SER A 330 -47.65 3.29 14.30
CA SER A 330 -48.03 4.67 14.55
C SER A 330 -48.36 5.45 13.27
N VAL A 331 -47.72 5.10 12.12
CA VAL A 331 -48.05 5.73 10.83
C VAL A 331 -49.37 5.20 10.29
N VAL A 332 -49.65 3.90 10.44
CA VAL A 332 -50.95 3.34 10.00
C VAL A 332 -52.08 3.89 10.85
N GLU A 333 -51.94 3.95 12.19
CA GLU A 333 -52.93 4.55 13.11
C GLU A 333 -53.30 5.98 12.75
N GLU A 334 -52.35 6.83 12.26
CA GLU A 334 -52.63 8.17 11.76
C GLU A 334 -53.65 8.18 10.60
N TYR A 335 -53.64 7.19 9.71
CA TYR A 335 -54.56 7.06 8.61
C TYR A 335 -55.91 6.41 9.04
N GLU A 336 -55.83 5.44 9.97
CA GLU A 336 -57.06 4.84 10.57
C GLU A 336 -57.88 5.91 11.31
N ASP A 337 -57.22 6.83 12.04
CA ASP A 337 -57.86 7.97 12.73
C ASP A 337 -58.53 8.94 11.75
N MET A 338 -58.05 8.99 10.49
CA MET A 338 -58.65 9.78 9.41
C MET A 338 -59.74 9.02 8.65
N GLU A 339 -60.09 7.84 9.11
CA GLU A 339 -61.06 6.92 8.45
C GLU A 339 -60.64 6.53 7.02
N GLU A 340 -59.32 6.59 6.72
CA GLU A 340 -58.79 6.16 5.42
C GLU A 340 -58.64 4.62 5.38
N PRO A 341 -58.84 3.96 4.22
CA PRO A 341 -58.83 2.51 4.06
C PRO A 341 -57.38 1.94 4.08
N VAL A 342 -56.70 2.11 5.21
CA VAL A 342 -55.38 1.57 5.49
C VAL A 342 -55.51 0.47 6.54
N THR A 343 -54.77 -0.63 6.37
CA THR A 343 -54.78 -1.74 7.31
C THR A 343 -53.39 -2.17 7.67
N LEU A 344 -53.19 -2.49 8.96
CA LEU A 344 -51.91 -3.05 9.44
C LEU A 344 -51.99 -4.61 9.41
N GLY A 345 -51.05 -5.19 8.65
CA GLY A 345 -50.91 -6.65 8.57
C GLY A 345 -49.90 -7.21 9.55
N GLU A 346 -49.17 -8.21 9.12
CA GLU A 346 -48.12 -8.86 9.92
C GLU A 346 -47.00 -7.88 10.25
N THR A 347 -46.59 -7.83 11.54
CA THR A 347 -45.47 -7.00 12.01
C THR A 347 -44.51 -7.81 12.84
N ASN A 348 -43.24 -7.76 12.51
CA ASN A 348 -42.17 -8.35 13.31
C ASN A 348 -41.50 -7.28 14.16
N ARG A 349 -41.25 -7.56 15.43
CA ARG A 349 -40.54 -6.64 16.32
C ARG A 349 -39.06 -6.54 15.89
N LEU A 350 -38.66 -5.37 15.39
CA LEU A 350 -37.31 -5.11 14.90
C LEU A 350 -36.82 -3.75 15.44
N VAL A 351 -35.58 -3.70 15.94
CA VAL A 351 -34.94 -2.46 16.39
C VAL A 351 -33.73 -2.21 15.49
N LEU A 352 -33.73 -1.05 14.84
CA LEU A 352 -32.65 -0.66 13.91
C LEU A 352 -32.19 0.77 14.19
N PRO A 353 -30.92 1.09 13.96
CA PRO A 353 -30.42 2.46 13.99
C PRO A 353 -30.93 3.24 12.76
N LEU A 354 -32.02 3.99 12.94
CA LEU A 354 -32.75 4.67 11.87
C LEU A 354 -32.92 6.17 12.14
N ARG A 355 -33.21 6.91 11.10
CA ARG A 355 -33.72 8.28 11.17
C ARG A 355 -35.24 8.21 11.07
N SER A 356 -35.92 8.09 12.20
CA SER A 356 -37.36 7.83 12.31
C SER A 356 -38.20 8.82 11.54
N THR A 357 -37.89 10.12 11.58
CA THR A 357 -38.60 11.17 10.85
C THR A 357 -38.59 10.97 9.34
N TRP A 358 -37.44 10.58 8.77
CA TRP A 358 -37.33 10.34 7.34
C TRP A 358 -38.05 9.07 6.91
N LEU A 359 -37.89 8.00 7.69
CA LEU A 359 -38.57 6.74 7.38
C LEU A 359 -40.09 6.88 7.47
N ARG A 360 -40.61 7.57 8.51
CA ARG A 360 -42.00 7.93 8.64
C ARG A 360 -42.52 8.64 7.39
N ARG A 361 -41.75 9.60 6.87
CA ARG A 361 -42.11 10.35 5.66
C ARG A 361 -42.11 9.48 4.41
N GLY A 362 -41.10 8.61 4.23
CA GLY A 362 -41.07 7.65 3.11
C GLY A 362 -42.26 6.72 3.14
N LEU A 363 -42.65 6.20 4.31
CA LEU A 363 -43.78 5.32 4.48
C LEU A 363 -45.10 6.05 4.19
N ARG A 364 -45.31 7.30 4.71
CA ARG A 364 -46.50 8.11 4.38
C ARG A 364 -46.62 8.32 2.88
N ASN A 365 -45.53 8.56 2.16
CA ASN A 365 -45.56 8.72 0.71
C ASN A 365 -45.98 7.43 -0.01
N LEU A 366 -45.55 6.25 0.44
CA LEU A 366 -46.02 4.99 -0.12
C LEU A 366 -47.51 4.77 0.15
N ILE A 367 -47.97 4.97 1.40
CA ILE A 367 -49.38 4.83 1.77
C ILE A 367 -50.27 5.81 1.00
N SER A 368 -49.87 7.10 0.96
CA SER A 368 -50.62 8.12 0.19
C SER A 368 -50.68 7.80 -1.30
N ASN A 369 -49.62 7.20 -1.87
CA ASN A 369 -49.60 6.76 -3.25
C ASN A 369 -50.56 5.58 -3.47
N SER A 370 -50.57 4.58 -2.57
CA SER A 370 -51.49 3.46 -2.61
C SER A 370 -52.96 3.88 -2.50
N LEU A 371 -53.28 4.77 -1.59
CA LEU A 371 -54.64 5.33 -1.47
C LEU A 371 -55.10 6.08 -2.72
N ARG A 372 -54.19 6.84 -3.34
CA ARG A 372 -54.49 7.64 -4.54
C ARG A 372 -54.78 6.78 -5.78
N TYR A 373 -54.01 5.71 -5.99
CA TYR A 373 -54.06 4.89 -7.21
C TYR A 373 -54.76 3.56 -7.01
N GLY A 374 -54.76 3.02 -5.78
CA GLY A 374 -55.33 1.74 -5.45
C GLY A 374 -56.55 1.78 -4.52
N SER A 375 -56.95 2.94 -4.01
CA SER A 375 -58.05 3.14 -3.06
C SER A 375 -57.90 2.43 -1.71
N THR A 376 -56.92 1.56 -1.54
CA THR A 376 -56.63 0.83 -0.28
C THR A 376 -55.12 0.74 -0.09
N ALA A 377 -54.65 0.57 1.16
CA ALA A 377 -53.28 0.28 1.46
C ALA A 377 -53.16 -0.77 2.57
N HIS A 378 -52.46 -1.85 2.28
CA HIS A 378 -52.15 -2.87 3.26
C HIS A 378 -50.68 -2.83 3.62
N VAL A 379 -50.36 -2.44 4.88
CA VAL A 379 -48.96 -2.26 5.35
C VAL A 379 -48.54 -3.43 6.20
N SER A 380 -47.38 -4.02 5.94
CA SER A 380 -46.78 -5.10 6.72
C SER A 380 -45.27 -4.88 6.94
N LEU A 381 -44.74 -5.47 8.02
CA LEU A 381 -43.34 -5.45 8.36
C LEU A 381 -42.82 -6.86 8.49
N LEU A 382 -41.98 -7.26 7.57
CA LEU A 382 -41.46 -8.60 7.45
C LEU A 382 -39.94 -8.62 7.71
N ARG A 383 -39.44 -9.79 8.08
CA ARG A 383 -38.00 -10.05 8.08
C ARG A 383 -37.68 -11.03 6.96
N GLN A 384 -36.91 -10.61 5.98
CA GLN A 384 -36.58 -11.42 4.81
C GLN A 384 -35.12 -11.22 4.40
N ASP A 385 -34.40 -12.31 4.12
CA ASP A 385 -33.03 -12.30 3.57
C ASP A 385 -32.04 -11.36 4.29
N GLY A 386 -32.12 -11.31 5.63
CA GLY A 386 -31.26 -10.45 6.44
C GLY A 386 -31.64 -8.96 6.42
N ASN A 387 -32.82 -8.64 5.89
CA ASN A 387 -33.37 -7.28 5.84
C ASN A 387 -34.70 -7.18 6.61
N ALA A 388 -34.99 -5.97 7.09
CA ALA A 388 -36.33 -5.57 7.48
C ALA A 388 -37.05 -5.02 6.23
N VAL A 389 -38.20 -5.54 5.89
CA VAL A 389 -38.95 -5.17 4.70
C VAL A 389 -40.28 -4.54 5.14
N ILE A 390 -40.43 -3.23 4.92
CA ILE A 390 -41.72 -2.54 5.04
C ILE A 390 -42.40 -2.65 3.69
N ARG A 391 -43.54 -3.35 3.66
CA ARG A 391 -44.31 -3.61 2.45
C ARG A 391 -45.60 -2.83 2.51
N VAL A 392 -45.94 -2.17 1.41
CA VAL A 392 -47.23 -1.51 1.18
C VAL A 392 -47.81 -2.10 -0.09
N ASP A 393 -48.92 -2.81 0.05
CA ASP A 393 -49.65 -3.41 -1.05
C ASP A 393 -50.93 -2.59 -1.29
N ASP A 394 -51.27 -2.30 -2.56
CA ASP A 394 -52.52 -1.65 -2.99
C ASP A 394 -53.30 -2.53 -3.98
N ASP A 395 -54.53 -2.11 -4.27
CA ASP A 395 -55.41 -2.79 -5.20
C ASP A 395 -55.60 -1.96 -6.50
N GLY A 396 -54.58 -1.20 -6.86
CA GLY A 396 -54.55 -0.33 -8.04
C GLY A 396 -54.30 -1.07 -9.35
N PRO A 397 -54.19 -0.34 -10.44
CA PRO A 397 -53.96 -0.93 -11.77
C PRO A 397 -52.57 -1.46 -11.99
N GLY A 398 -51.65 -1.28 -11.02
CA GLY A 398 -50.22 -1.59 -11.18
C GLY A 398 -49.49 -0.60 -12.10
N ILE A 399 -48.28 -0.95 -12.48
CA ILE A 399 -47.39 -0.18 -13.34
C ILE A 399 -46.85 -1.11 -14.44
N ASP A 400 -46.75 -0.62 -15.68
CA ASP A 400 -46.09 -1.41 -16.72
C ASP A 400 -44.66 -1.78 -16.30
N ASP A 401 -44.27 -3.03 -16.46
CA ASP A 401 -42.94 -3.53 -16.04
C ASP A 401 -41.80 -2.72 -16.66
N ALA A 402 -41.98 -2.23 -17.88
CA ALA A 402 -41.02 -1.37 -18.58
C ALA A 402 -40.85 0.03 -17.90
N ASP A 403 -41.86 0.48 -17.18
CA ASP A 403 -41.91 1.79 -16.55
C ASP A 403 -41.54 1.76 -15.04
N ILE A 404 -41.53 0.60 -14.40
CA ILE A 404 -41.30 0.48 -12.95
C ILE A 404 -40.00 1.19 -12.51
N ALA A 405 -38.90 1.04 -13.24
CA ALA A 405 -37.66 1.71 -12.91
C ALA A 405 -37.75 3.23 -13.09
N ARG A 406 -38.40 3.68 -14.15
CA ARG A 406 -38.56 5.08 -14.48
C ARG A 406 -39.48 5.81 -13.49
N MET A 407 -40.51 5.12 -12.97
CA MET A 407 -41.43 5.68 -11.97
C MET A 407 -40.78 6.04 -10.63
N GLN A 408 -39.60 5.58 -10.37
CA GLN A 408 -38.80 5.94 -9.19
C GLN A 408 -37.95 7.20 -9.40
N GLU A 409 -37.93 7.77 -10.62
CA GLU A 409 -37.22 9.01 -10.91
C GLU A 409 -38.07 10.24 -10.50
N PRO A 410 -37.45 11.33 -10.01
CA PRO A 410 -38.17 12.54 -9.67
C PRO A 410 -38.93 13.13 -10.86
N PHE A 411 -40.14 13.62 -10.62
CA PHE A 411 -41.02 14.28 -11.61
C PHE A 411 -41.54 13.35 -12.71
N VAL A 412 -41.30 12.04 -12.64
CA VAL A 412 -41.87 11.09 -13.59
C VAL A 412 -43.27 10.69 -13.16
N ARG A 413 -44.18 10.66 -14.12
CA ARG A 413 -45.60 10.26 -13.94
C ARG A 413 -45.96 9.19 -14.98
N GLY A 414 -46.87 8.29 -14.63
CA GLY A 414 -47.48 7.39 -15.59
C GLY A 414 -48.29 8.17 -16.65
N GLU A 415 -48.79 7.48 -17.69
CA GLU A 415 -49.42 8.12 -18.85
C GLU A 415 -50.35 9.28 -18.51
N PRO A 416 -50.17 10.46 -19.14
CA PRO A 416 -50.94 11.69 -18.84
C PRO A 416 -52.43 11.57 -19.16
N SER A 417 -52.83 10.57 -19.92
CA SER A 417 -54.18 10.45 -20.46
C SER A 417 -55.24 9.93 -19.50
N ARG A 418 -54.84 9.37 -18.34
CA ARG A 418 -55.81 8.72 -17.44
C ARG A 418 -56.27 9.54 -16.25
N ASN A 419 -55.60 10.60 -15.79
CA ASN A 419 -56.07 11.33 -14.62
C ASN A 419 -55.53 12.76 -14.56
N SER A 420 -56.22 13.71 -15.19
CA SER A 420 -56.12 15.14 -14.84
C SER A 420 -56.70 15.45 -13.44
N GLU A 421 -57.50 14.56 -12.87
CA GLU A 421 -58.14 14.71 -11.56
C GLU A 421 -57.28 14.24 -10.37
N THR A 422 -56.31 13.34 -10.57
CA THR A 422 -55.42 12.87 -9.51
C THR A 422 -54.08 13.63 -9.59
N GLY A 423 -54.06 14.85 -9.12
CA GLY A 423 -52.86 15.69 -9.07
C GLY A 423 -51.76 15.12 -8.17
N GLY A 424 -50.49 15.15 -8.61
CA GLY A 424 -49.29 14.81 -7.83
C GLY A 424 -48.04 15.10 -8.63
N ALA A 425 -46.98 15.60 -7.99
CA ALA A 425 -45.76 16.04 -8.65
C ALA A 425 -44.81 14.90 -9.12
N GLY A 426 -45.14 13.62 -8.90
CA GLY A 426 -44.27 12.49 -9.22
C GLY A 426 -43.03 12.42 -8.33
N LEU A 427 -43.13 12.86 -7.07
CA LEU A 427 -42.00 12.92 -6.15
C LEU A 427 -42.08 11.86 -5.05
N GLY A 428 -43.27 11.28 -4.75
CA GLY A 428 -43.45 10.38 -3.62
C GLY A 428 -42.60 9.11 -3.66
N LEU A 429 -42.55 8.41 -4.82
CA LEU A 429 -41.73 7.23 -5.00
C LEU A 429 -40.24 7.57 -4.98
N ALA A 430 -39.87 8.69 -5.61
CA ALA A 430 -38.46 9.16 -5.59
C ALA A 430 -38.00 9.49 -4.16
N LEU A 431 -38.88 10.10 -3.34
CA LEU A 431 -38.56 10.38 -1.94
C LEU A 431 -38.46 9.08 -1.10
N ALA A 432 -39.38 8.14 -1.29
CA ALA A 432 -39.31 6.84 -0.61
C ALA A 432 -38.05 6.06 -0.96
N ARG A 433 -37.64 6.09 -2.25
CA ARG A 433 -36.36 5.53 -2.72
C ARG A 433 -35.16 6.19 -2.04
N ALA A 434 -35.11 7.53 -2.07
CA ALA A 434 -34.01 8.28 -1.49
C ALA A 434 -33.90 8.06 0.03
N VAL A 435 -35.02 7.88 0.73
CA VAL A 435 -35.06 7.52 2.15
C VAL A 435 -34.54 6.10 2.37
N ALA A 436 -34.89 5.12 1.55
CA ALA A 436 -34.37 3.76 1.65
C ALA A 436 -32.85 3.74 1.44
N GLU A 437 -32.35 4.39 0.37
CA GLU A 437 -30.91 4.49 0.04
C GLU A 437 -30.13 5.19 1.17
N GLN A 438 -30.67 6.22 1.81
CA GLN A 438 -30.05 6.89 2.96
C GLN A 438 -29.85 5.97 4.16
N HIS A 439 -30.66 4.94 4.31
CA HIS A 439 -30.54 3.92 5.35
C HIS A 439 -29.69 2.71 4.90
N GLY A 440 -29.08 2.75 3.71
CA GLY A 440 -28.30 1.65 3.14
C GLY A 440 -29.13 0.54 2.55
N GLY A 441 -30.41 0.80 2.32
CA GLY A 441 -31.38 -0.10 1.74
C GLY A 441 -31.79 0.27 0.30
N ALA A 442 -32.94 -0.26 -0.13
CA ALA A 442 -33.47 -0.03 -1.47
C ALA A 442 -35.00 0.00 -1.45
N LEU A 443 -35.60 0.69 -2.46
CA LEU A 443 -37.03 0.60 -2.76
C LEU A 443 -37.26 -0.37 -3.92
N HIS A 444 -38.08 -1.37 -3.69
CA HIS A 444 -38.50 -2.31 -4.73
C HIS A 444 -39.96 -2.11 -5.05
N LEU A 445 -40.31 -2.09 -6.33
CA LEU A 445 -41.67 -2.03 -6.84
C LEU A 445 -41.93 -3.28 -7.66
N SER A 446 -43.11 -3.89 -7.49
CA SER A 446 -43.55 -5.05 -8.27
C SER A 446 -45.05 -5.08 -8.40
N ASN A 447 -45.58 -5.58 -9.51
CA ASN A 447 -46.99 -5.79 -9.67
C ASN A 447 -47.47 -7.01 -8.87
N ARG A 448 -48.60 -6.87 -8.19
CA ARG A 448 -49.33 -7.98 -7.58
C ARG A 448 -50.19 -8.64 -8.66
N THR A 449 -50.05 -9.95 -8.82
CA THR A 449 -50.82 -10.73 -9.81
C THR A 449 -51.62 -11.81 -9.15
N ASN A 450 -52.84 -12.06 -9.66
CA ASN A 450 -53.62 -13.22 -9.23
C ASN A 450 -53.15 -14.53 -9.87
N ALA A 451 -53.82 -15.65 -9.50
CA ALA A 451 -53.47 -16.96 -10.02
C ALA A 451 -53.63 -17.10 -11.56
N ALA A 452 -54.36 -16.16 -12.21
CA ALA A 452 -54.54 -16.09 -13.66
C ALA A 452 -53.51 -15.17 -14.35
N GLY A 453 -52.57 -14.60 -13.61
CA GLY A 453 -51.52 -13.68 -14.15
C GLY A 453 -52.05 -12.25 -14.39
N LYS A 454 -53.25 -11.90 -13.97
CA LYS A 454 -53.79 -10.55 -14.09
C LYS A 454 -53.28 -9.68 -12.95
N ILE A 455 -52.84 -8.46 -13.25
CA ILE A 455 -52.43 -7.45 -12.26
C ILE A 455 -53.66 -7.05 -11.40
N GLU A 456 -53.50 -7.11 -10.07
CA GLU A 456 -54.47 -6.78 -9.06
C GLU A 456 -53.99 -5.67 -8.11
N GLY A 457 -52.84 -5.07 -8.35
CA GLY A 457 -52.30 -3.99 -7.55
C GLY A 457 -50.81 -3.81 -7.72
N LEU A 458 -50.28 -2.85 -6.97
CA LEU A 458 -48.83 -2.59 -6.86
C LEU A 458 -48.37 -2.99 -5.46
N ARG A 459 -47.16 -3.51 -5.39
CA ARG A 459 -46.39 -3.77 -4.17
C ARG A 459 -45.21 -2.84 -4.15
N ALA A 460 -45.11 -2.02 -3.09
CA ALA A 460 -43.94 -1.18 -2.83
C ALA A 460 -43.22 -1.65 -1.54
N GLU A 461 -41.95 -1.93 -1.61
CA GLU A 461 -41.18 -2.47 -0.49
C GLU A 461 -39.94 -1.61 -0.19
N ILE A 462 -39.82 -1.12 1.04
CA ILE A 462 -38.59 -0.52 1.57
C ILE A 462 -37.80 -1.62 2.26
N TRP A 463 -36.65 -1.95 1.69
CA TRP A 463 -35.73 -2.93 2.24
C TRP A 463 -34.65 -2.24 3.04
N LEU A 464 -34.42 -2.62 4.29
CA LEU A 464 -33.45 -2.03 5.21
C LEU A 464 -32.56 -3.13 5.77
N PRO A 465 -31.21 -3.05 5.66
CA PRO A 465 -30.32 -4.07 6.17
C PRO A 465 -30.40 -4.17 7.70
N LEU A 466 -30.39 -5.37 8.24
CA LEU A 466 -30.45 -5.63 9.70
C LEU A 466 -29.09 -5.42 10.39
N GLY A 467 -27.99 -5.19 9.65
CA GLY A 467 -26.64 -4.97 10.18
C GLY A 467 -25.88 -6.26 10.41
#